data_8bc9bd3518332c3920bfa9e3df677e9c
#
_entry.id   8bc9bd3518332c3920bfa9e3df677e9c
#
_cell.length_a   1.000
_cell.length_b   1.000
_cell.length_c   1.000
_cell.angle_alpha   90.00
_cell.angle_beta   90.00
_cell.angle_gamma   90.00
#
_symmetry.space_group_name_H-M   'P 1'
#
loop_
_entity.id
_entity.type
_entity.pdbx_description
1 polymer ?
#
loop_
_entity_poly.entity_id
_entity_poly.type
_entity_poly.pdbx_seq_one_letter_code
_entity_poly.pdbx_strand_id
1 'polypeptide(L)'
;MYQDILVPTDGSDGTRQSLTHGLTLAERFDATIHALSVVPEGPLGTLQTNEGHPDAERAVERVEAEATREGVDAVTAVEQGVPHEEVLAYADDHDIDMIVMGTQGRTGLDRVLVGSVTERIVRLADIPVVTVRLNDDIRIEDADEAARIARKTVETEGYDDITISDDPHRTSASWIVPLETGSGPLHVHVDAVTSEARVAKGSKQ
;
A
#
# COMPACT_ATOMS: atom_id res chain seq x y z
N MET A 1 6.52 -14.72 23.34
CA MET A 1 5.33 -14.98 22.53
C MET A 1 5.09 -13.69 21.81
N TYR A 2 4.82 -13.67 20.54
CA TYR A 2 4.68 -12.40 19.80
C TYR A 2 3.40 -11.71 20.27
N GLN A 3 3.55 -10.49 20.81
CA GLN A 3 2.44 -9.67 21.33
C GLN A 3 2.26 -8.39 20.50
N ASP A 4 3.35 -7.88 19.95
CA ASP A 4 3.36 -6.63 19.20
C ASP A 4 4.07 -6.82 17.86
N ILE A 5 3.33 -6.62 16.76
CA ILE A 5 3.81 -6.82 15.38
C ILE A 5 3.79 -5.50 14.63
N LEU A 6 4.95 -5.03 14.20
CA LEU A 6 5.09 -3.80 13.42
C LEU A 6 4.91 -4.06 11.92
N VAL A 7 4.01 -3.30 11.31
CA VAL A 7 3.76 -3.28 9.87
C VAL A 7 4.04 -1.87 9.33
N PRO A 8 5.27 -1.61 8.87
CA PRO A 8 5.59 -0.36 8.21
C PRO A 8 4.83 -0.25 6.88
N THR A 9 4.21 0.92 6.66
CA THR A 9 3.41 1.17 5.46
C THR A 9 3.75 2.51 4.83
N ASP A 10 3.87 2.54 3.51
CA ASP A 10 3.97 3.76 2.71
C ASP A 10 2.68 4.01 1.90
N GLY A 11 1.65 3.21 2.14
CA GLY A 11 0.38 3.26 1.44
C GLY A 11 0.39 2.67 0.04
N SER A 12 1.51 2.07 -0.40
CA SER A 12 1.60 1.38 -1.70
C SER A 12 0.97 -0.01 -1.66
N ASP A 13 0.69 -0.57 -2.84
CA ASP A 13 0.15 -1.93 -2.96
C ASP A 13 1.13 -2.98 -2.41
N GLY A 14 2.45 -2.69 -2.42
CA GLY A 14 3.46 -3.56 -1.83
C GLY A 14 3.28 -3.80 -0.34
N THR A 15 2.68 -2.84 0.37
CA THR A 15 2.40 -2.97 1.79
C THR A 15 1.08 -3.70 2.09
N ARG A 16 0.18 -3.85 1.11
CA ARG A 16 -1.09 -4.56 1.31
C ARG A 16 -0.89 -6.05 1.60
N GLN A 17 0.00 -6.74 0.86
CA GLN A 17 0.28 -8.15 1.12
C GLN A 17 0.99 -8.37 2.46
N SER A 18 1.91 -7.48 2.83
CA SER A 18 2.54 -7.55 4.15
C SER A 18 1.53 -7.33 5.27
N LEU A 19 0.55 -6.44 5.09
CA LEU A 19 -0.54 -6.26 6.03
C LEU A 19 -1.38 -7.54 6.19
N THR A 20 -1.78 -8.18 5.09
CA THR A 20 -2.54 -9.44 5.15
C THR A 20 -1.79 -10.53 5.94
N HIS A 21 -0.47 -10.64 5.72
CA HIS A 21 0.35 -11.58 6.49
C HIS A 21 0.50 -11.15 7.95
N GLY A 22 0.68 -9.85 8.22
CA GLY A 22 0.73 -9.29 9.57
C GLY A 22 -0.54 -9.59 10.35
N LEU A 23 -1.71 -9.34 9.77
CA LEU A 23 -3.02 -9.62 10.38
C LEU A 23 -3.21 -11.11 10.65
N THR A 24 -2.83 -11.99 9.70
CA THR A 24 -2.88 -13.45 9.92
C THR A 24 -2.01 -13.88 11.10
N LEU A 25 -0.84 -13.30 11.26
CA LEU A 25 0.04 -13.59 12.40
C LEU A 25 -0.53 -13.01 13.69
N ALA A 26 -1.03 -11.78 13.67
CA ALA A 26 -1.64 -11.13 14.82
C ALA A 26 -2.85 -11.92 15.34
N GLU A 27 -3.75 -12.36 14.47
CA GLU A 27 -4.88 -13.24 14.84
C GLU A 27 -4.41 -14.53 15.50
N ARG A 28 -3.33 -15.14 14.98
CA ARG A 28 -2.80 -16.41 15.49
C ARG A 28 -2.13 -16.32 16.87
N PHE A 29 -1.52 -15.17 17.15
CA PHE A 29 -0.78 -14.95 18.38
C PHE A 29 -1.54 -14.12 19.41
N ASP A 30 -2.74 -13.63 19.08
CA ASP A 30 -3.49 -12.65 19.88
C ASP A 30 -2.64 -11.39 20.12
N ALA A 31 -2.05 -10.87 19.03
CA ALA A 31 -1.10 -9.79 19.03
C ALA A 31 -1.71 -8.49 18.50
N THR A 32 -1.17 -7.36 18.92
CA THR A 32 -1.50 -6.03 18.41
C THR A 32 -0.71 -5.72 17.14
N ILE A 33 -1.35 -5.13 16.14
CA ILE A 33 -0.68 -4.58 14.97
C ILE A 33 -0.27 -3.13 15.25
N HIS A 34 1.00 -2.81 15.04
CA HIS A 34 1.50 -1.45 15.00
C HIS A 34 1.68 -1.02 13.54
N ALA A 35 0.85 -0.09 13.08
CA ALA A 35 0.96 0.49 11.74
C ALA A 35 1.79 1.76 11.81
N LEU A 36 2.94 1.76 11.18
CA LEU A 36 3.84 2.92 11.14
C LEU A 36 4.03 3.41 9.71
N SER A 37 3.79 4.69 9.49
CA SER A 37 4.19 5.38 8.26
C SER A 37 5.25 6.43 8.56
N VAL A 38 6.31 6.46 7.77
CA VAL A 38 7.40 7.43 7.92
C VAL A 38 7.39 8.41 6.75
N VAL A 39 7.26 9.69 7.06
CA VAL A 39 7.39 10.78 6.10
C VAL A 39 8.88 11.11 5.94
N PRO A 40 9.49 10.86 4.76
CA PRO A 40 10.91 11.10 4.57
C PRO A 40 11.25 12.58 4.68
N GLU A 41 12.34 12.91 5.37
CA GLU A 41 12.92 14.25 5.31
C GLU A 41 13.54 14.48 3.95
N GLY A 42 13.05 15.51 3.23
CA GLY A 42 13.62 15.91 1.95
C GLY A 42 14.94 16.66 2.13
N PRO A 43 15.86 16.65 1.12
CA PRO A 43 17.13 17.35 1.17
C PRO A 43 17.02 18.89 1.25
N LEU A 44 15.83 19.44 1.18
CA LEU A 44 15.48 20.85 1.32
C LEU A 44 14.57 21.17 2.51
N GLY A 45 14.44 20.25 3.43
CA GLY A 45 14.01 20.43 4.83
C GLY A 45 12.64 21.06 5.14
N THR A 46 11.87 21.61 4.18
CA THR A 46 10.69 22.41 4.58
C THR A 46 9.50 22.42 3.61
N LEU A 47 9.62 21.97 2.39
CA LEU A 47 8.51 22.10 1.42
C LEU A 47 7.74 20.80 1.11
N GLN A 48 8.27 19.63 1.44
CA GLN A 48 7.61 18.34 1.20
C GLN A 48 6.92 17.74 2.44
N THR A 49 7.20 18.23 3.64
CA THR A 49 6.64 17.71 4.89
C THR A 49 5.13 17.92 5.03
N ASN A 50 4.59 19.01 4.48
CA ASN A 50 3.15 19.28 4.56
C ASN A 50 2.30 18.48 3.56
N GLU A 51 2.89 17.98 2.47
CA GLU A 51 2.15 17.19 1.45
C GLU A 51 2.19 15.68 1.73
N GLY A 52 3.26 15.19 2.38
CA GLY A 52 3.43 13.77 2.70
C GLY A 52 2.65 13.30 3.93
N HIS A 53 2.35 14.21 4.86
CA HIS A 53 1.68 13.87 6.12
C HIS A 53 0.24 13.33 5.92
N PRO A 54 -0.62 13.94 5.09
CA PRO A 54 -1.96 13.40 4.84
C PRO A 54 -1.97 12.04 4.13
N ASP A 55 -0.93 11.73 3.34
CA ASP A 55 -0.81 10.42 2.70
C ASP A 55 -0.36 9.35 3.70
N ALA A 56 0.54 9.71 4.62
CA ALA A 56 0.99 8.85 5.69
C ALA A 56 -0.14 8.53 6.68
N GLU A 57 -0.91 9.53 7.10
CA GLU A 57 -2.10 9.36 7.94
C GLU A 57 -3.10 8.40 7.28
N ARG A 58 -3.45 8.64 6.01
CA ARG A 58 -4.36 7.75 5.25
C ARG A 58 -3.82 6.33 5.10
N ALA A 59 -2.49 6.15 5.07
CA ALA A 59 -1.88 4.83 4.99
C ALA A 59 -2.10 4.03 6.28
N VAL A 60 -1.87 4.63 7.44
CA VAL A 60 -2.06 3.96 8.73
C VAL A 60 -3.53 3.78 9.08
N GLU A 61 -4.41 4.74 8.76
CA GLU A 61 -5.87 4.61 8.92
C GLU A 61 -6.45 3.42 8.14
N ARG A 62 -5.91 3.15 6.94
CA ARG A 62 -6.30 1.95 6.18
C ARG A 62 -5.93 0.67 6.88
N VAL A 63 -4.73 0.60 7.47
CA VAL A 63 -4.30 -0.57 8.24
C VAL A 63 -5.22 -0.78 9.44
N GLU A 64 -5.52 0.28 10.19
CA GLU A 64 -6.43 0.22 11.35
C GLU A 64 -7.84 -0.25 10.95
N ALA A 65 -8.37 0.26 9.83
CA ALA A 65 -9.67 -0.16 9.32
C ALA A 65 -9.69 -1.64 8.89
N GLU A 66 -8.60 -2.17 8.34
CA GLU A 66 -8.49 -3.58 7.99
C GLU A 66 -8.33 -4.46 9.24
N ALA A 67 -7.49 -4.06 10.20
CA ALA A 67 -7.34 -4.75 11.48
C ALA A 67 -8.67 -4.84 12.24
N THR A 68 -9.41 -3.73 12.32
CA THR A 68 -10.74 -3.70 12.94
C THR A 68 -11.72 -4.67 12.27
N ARG A 69 -11.69 -4.81 10.94
CA ARG A 69 -12.54 -5.76 10.21
C ARG A 69 -12.22 -7.22 10.54
N GLU A 70 -10.95 -7.52 10.75
CA GLU A 70 -10.47 -8.87 11.10
C GLU A 70 -10.51 -9.13 12.64
N GLY A 71 -10.95 -8.13 13.43
CA GLY A 71 -11.03 -8.24 14.89
C GLY A 71 -9.68 -8.23 15.60
N VAL A 72 -8.67 -7.62 14.99
CA VAL A 72 -7.31 -7.46 15.52
C VAL A 72 -7.15 -6.06 16.07
N ASP A 73 -6.55 -5.93 17.25
CA ASP A 73 -6.21 -4.64 17.84
C ASP A 73 -5.09 -3.95 17.03
N ALA A 74 -5.22 -2.64 16.84
CA ALA A 74 -4.23 -1.87 16.09
C ALA A 74 -3.87 -0.54 16.76
N VAL A 75 -2.60 -0.18 16.65
CA VAL A 75 -2.03 1.12 17.04
C VAL A 75 -1.45 1.76 15.78
N THR A 76 -1.71 3.05 15.57
CA THR A 76 -1.23 3.80 14.41
C THR A 76 -0.25 4.88 14.82
N ALA A 77 0.81 5.05 14.03
CA ALA A 77 1.79 6.10 14.22
C ALA A 77 2.27 6.66 12.88
N VAL A 78 2.59 7.95 12.86
CA VAL A 78 3.25 8.62 11.76
C VAL A 78 4.46 9.34 12.30
N GLU A 79 5.64 8.97 11.79
CA GLU A 79 6.92 9.56 12.16
C GLU A 79 7.53 10.33 10.99
N GLN A 80 8.50 11.17 11.27
CA GLN A 80 9.22 11.93 10.26
C GLN A 80 10.72 11.73 10.43
N GLY A 81 11.39 11.31 9.33
CA GLY A 81 12.82 11.06 9.38
C GLY A 81 13.32 10.14 8.29
N VAL A 82 14.37 9.42 8.58
CA VAL A 82 14.93 8.40 7.69
C VAL A 82 14.17 7.09 7.88
N PRO A 83 13.44 6.57 6.87
CA PRO A 83 12.45 5.50 7.09
C PRO A 83 12.96 4.27 7.83
N HIS A 84 14.16 3.76 7.53
CA HIS A 84 14.68 2.58 8.22
C HIS A 84 15.13 2.87 9.66
N GLU A 85 15.59 4.09 9.95
CA GLU A 85 15.99 4.50 11.30
C GLU A 85 14.77 4.66 12.19
N GLU A 86 13.72 5.33 11.69
CA GLU A 86 12.47 5.51 12.44
C GLU A 86 11.74 4.19 12.69
N VAL A 87 11.74 3.26 11.71
CA VAL A 87 11.14 1.93 11.92
C VAL A 87 11.87 1.15 13.00
N LEU A 88 13.21 1.18 13.03
CA LEU A 88 14.00 0.48 14.05
C LEU A 88 13.87 1.15 15.42
N ALA A 89 13.88 2.48 15.48
CA ALA A 89 13.68 3.23 16.73
C ALA A 89 12.28 2.97 17.31
N TYR A 90 11.24 2.99 16.45
CA TYR A 90 9.88 2.65 16.87
C TYR A 90 9.79 1.23 17.43
N ALA A 91 10.48 0.28 16.79
CA ALA A 91 10.48 -1.11 17.24
C ALA A 91 11.11 -1.27 18.64
N ASP A 92 12.18 -0.54 18.91
CA ASP A 92 12.83 -0.53 20.22
C ASP A 92 11.97 0.18 21.29
N ASP A 93 11.41 1.34 20.96
CA ASP A 93 10.65 2.17 21.89
C ASP A 93 9.30 1.53 22.31
N HIS A 94 8.76 0.63 21.48
CA HIS A 94 7.47 -0.01 21.71
C HIS A 94 7.56 -1.52 21.96
N ASP A 95 8.75 -2.03 22.27
CA ASP A 95 8.99 -3.45 22.58
C ASP A 95 8.41 -4.39 21.48
N ILE A 96 8.54 -4.02 20.21
CA ILE A 96 8.03 -4.81 19.08
C ILE A 96 8.74 -6.16 19.00
N ASP A 97 7.95 -7.23 18.88
CA ASP A 97 8.45 -8.60 18.79
C ASP A 97 8.82 -9.05 17.37
N MET A 98 8.22 -8.43 16.36
CA MET A 98 8.39 -8.81 14.94
C MET A 98 8.05 -7.65 14.01
N ILE A 99 8.82 -7.53 12.91
CA ILE A 99 8.48 -6.63 11.81
C ILE A 99 7.98 -7.46 10.62
N VAL A 100 6.84 -7.07 10.03
CA VAL A 100 6.30 -7.67 8.80
C VAL A 100 6.21 -6.58 7.73
N MET A 101 6.96 -6.72 6.65
CA MET A 101 7.06 -5.68 5.64
C MET A 101 7.18 -6.21 4.22
N GLY A 102 6.78 -5.41 3.24
CA GLY A 102 6.94 -5.73 1.83
C GLY A 102 8.40 -5.63 1.38
N THR A 103 8.77 -6.40 0.36
CA THR A 103 10.10 -6.27 -0.28
C THR A 103 10.20 -5.09 -1.22
N GLN A 104 9.08 -4.45 -1.59
CA GLN A 104 9.00 -3.31 -2.51
C GLN A 104 8.12 -2.22 -1.92
N GLY A 105 8.47 -0.95 -2.15
CA GLY A 105 7.68 0.21 -1.80
C GLY A 105 7.28 1.02 -3.04
N ARG A 106 6.95 2.30 -2.87
CA ARG A 106 6.45 3.23 -3.91
C ARG A 106 7.27 3.27 -5.21
N THR A 107 8.55 2.99 -5.16
CA THR A 107 9.44 3.12 -6.34
C THR A 107 9.44 1.92 -7.26
N GLY A 108 8.83 0.80 -6.87
CA GLY A 108 8.51 -0.38 -7.70
C GLY A 108 9.53 -0.80 -8.77
N LEU A 109 10.81 -0.48 -8.57
CA LEU A 109 11.85 -0.77 -9.56
C LEU A 109 12.22 -2.25 -9.53
N ASP A 110 11.95 -2.90 -10.65
CA ASP A 110 12.38 -4.24 -11.08
C ASP A 110 12.25 -5.43 -10.10
N ARG A 111 11.69 -6.49 -10.63
CA ARG A 111 11.29 -7.80 -10.05
C ARG A 111 12.33 -8.55 -9.20
N VAL A 112 13.53 -8.03 -8.99
CA VAL A 112 14.65 -8.77 -8.42
C VAL A 112 15.27 -8.09 -7.18
N LEU A 113 15.00 -6.83 -6.93
CA LEU A 113 15.68 -6.09 -5.86
C LEU A 113 14.78 -5.88 -4.63
N VAL A 114 15.29 -6.25 -3.48
CA VAL A 114 14.74 -5.86 -2.18
C VAL A 114 14.88 -4.34 -2.05
N GLY A 115 13.83 -3.64 -1.65
CA GLY A 115 13.84 -2.19 -1.45
C GLY A 115 14.90 -1.76 -0.44
N SER A 116 15.45 -0.57 -0.63
CA SER A 116 16.56 -0.06 0.20
C SER A 116 16.21 0.04 1.70
N VAL A 117 14.96 0.32 2.03
CA VAL A 117 14.47 0.35 3.42
C VAL A 117 14.45 -1.06 3.99
N THR A 118 13.83 -2.00 3.26
CA THR A 118 13.74 -3.40 3.68
C THR A 118 15.12 -4.05 3.84
N GLU A 119 16.04 -3.81 2.91
CA GLU A 119 17.40 -4.32 3.00
C GLU A 119 18.10 -3.86 4.29
N ARG A 120 17.96 -2.57 4.63
CA ARG A 120 18.57 -2.01 5.82
C ARG A 120 17.95 -2.55 7.10
N ILE A 121 16.62 -2.64 7.15
CA ILE A 121 15.90 -3.20 8.31
C ILE A 121 16.30 -4.66 8.53
N VAL A 122 16.28 -5.52 7.50
CA VAL A 122 16.69 -6.92 7.61
C VAL A 122 18.13 -7.07 8.11
N ARG A 123 19.00 -6.12 7.78
CA ARG A 123 20.40 -6.15 8.21
C ARG A 123 20.62 -5.66 9.64
N LEU A 124 19.81 -4.74 10.11
CA LEU A 124 20.07 -3.98 11.34
C LEU A 124 19.10 -4.32 12.49
N ALA A 125 17.98 -4.98 12.21
CA ALA A 125 17.01 -5.35 13.22
C ALA A 125 17.56 -6.47 14.12
N ASP A 126 17.38 -6.31 15.43
CA ASP A 126 17.67 -7.32 16.43
C ASP A 126 16.51 -8.30 16.65
N ILE A 127 15.36 -8.03 16.05
CA ILE A 127 14.13 -8.83 16.11
C ILE A 127 13.82 -9.49 14.77
N PRO A 128 13.00 -10.55 14.73
CA PRO A 128 12.57 -11.20 13.48
C PRO A 128 11.95 -10.23 12.48
N VAL A 129 12.39 -10.31 11.21
CA VAL A 129 11.82 -9.56 10.09
C VAL A 129 11.26 -10.52 9.06
N VAL A 130 9.94 -10.48 8.87
CA VAL A 130 9.24 -11.23 7.84
C VAL A 130 9.10 -10.34 6.61
N THR A 131 9.75 -10.74 5.53
CA THR A 131 9.66 -10.03 4.26
C THR A 131 8.65 -10.73 3.35
N VAL A 132 7.65 -9.99 2.91
CA VAL A 132 6.60 -10.47 2.02
C VAL A 132 6.88 -9.98 0.61
N ARG A 133 7.06 -10.89 -0.33
CA ARG A 133 7.11 -10.54 -1.74
C ARG A 133 5.70 -10.27 -2.24
N LEU A 134 5.55 -9.23 -3.06
CA LEU A 134 4.43 -9.19 -3.98
C LEU A 134 4.55 -10.45 -4.86
N ASN A 135 3.68 -11.43 -4.63
CA ASN A 135 3.50 -12.47 -5.62
C ASN A 135 2.79 -11.81 -6.79
N ASP A 136 3.54 -11.52 -7.82
CA ASP A 136 3.05 -11.17 -9.15
C ASP A 136 2.40 -12.40 -9.82
N ASP A 137 1.45 -13.04 -9.17
CA ASP A 137 0.43 -13.80 -9.87
C ASP A 137 -0.51 -12.76 -10.50
N ILE A 138 0.07 -11.99 -11.43
CA ILE A 138 -0.64 -11.01 -12.23
C ILE A 138 -1.72 -11.76 -12.97
N ARG A 139 -2.97 -11.56 -12.55
CA ARG A 139 -4.14 -12.12 -13.24
C ARG A 139 -4.49 -11.31 -14.47
N ILE A 140 -4.15 -10.00 -14.47
CA ILE A 140 -4.43 -9.09 -15.56
C ILE A 140 -3.10 -8.65 -16.16
N GLU A 141 -2.68 -9.33 -17.21
CA GLU A 141 -1.39 -9.11 -17.87
C GLU A 141 -1.44 -8.04 -18.96
N ASP A 142 -2.62 -7.82 -19.56
CA ASP A 142 -2.79 -6.93 -20.70
C ASP A 142 -3.79 -5.78 -20.46
N ALA A 143 -3.62 -4.72 -21.26
CA ALA A 143 -4.43 -3.51 -21.21
C ALA A 143 -5.89 -3.75 -21.59
N ASP A 144 -6.15 -4.71 -22.50
CA ASP A 144 -7.50 -5.00 -23.01
C ASP A 144 -8.33 -5.67 -21.90
N GLU A 145 -7.73 -6.54 -21.12
CA GLU A 145 -8.39 -7.16 -19.98
C GLU A 145 -8.69 -6.15 -18.88
N ALA A 146 -7.74 -5.28 -18.56
CA ALA A 146 -7.94 -4.18 -17.61
C ALA A 146 -9.07 -3.25 -18.07
N ALA A 147 -9.08 -2.87 -19.35
CA ALA A 147 -10.12 -2.05 -19.96
C ALA A 147 -11.52 -2.68 -19.87
N ARG A 148 -11.61 -4.00 -20.10
CA ARG A 148 -12.86 -4.75 -20.00
C ARG A 148 -13.42 -4.77 -18.57
N ILE A 149 -12.55 -4.97 -17.56
CA ILE A 149 -12.93 -4.94 -16.16
C ILE A 149 -13.37 -3.54 -15.76
N ALA A 150 -12.59 -2.51 -16.12
CA ALA A 150 -12.90 -1.13 -15.82
C ALA A 150 -14.28 -0.72 -16.39
N ARG A 151 -14.55 -1.05 -17.65
CA ARG A 151 -15.84 -0.77 -18.31
C ARG A 151 -16.99 -1.43 -17.55
N LYS A 152 -16.85 -2.73 -17.24
CA LYS A 152 -17.89 -3.48 -16.52
C LYS A 152 -18.17 -2.89 -15.14
N THR A 153 -17.13 -2.42 -14.44
CA THR A 153 -17.29 -1.78 -13.12
C THR A 153 -18.09 -0.49 -13.21
N VAL A 154 -17.73 0.37 -14.15
CA VAL A 154 -18.40 1.66 -14.38
C VAL A 154 -19.86 1.46 -14.84
N GLU A 155 -20.14 0.46 -15.70
CA GLU A 155 -21.50 0.06 -16.07
C GLU A 155 -22.32 -0.39 -14.84
N THR A 156 -21.71 -1.17 -13.94
CA THR A 156 -22.37 -1.66 -12.72
C THR A 156 -22.68 -0.51 -11.74
N GLU A 157 -21.85 0.52 -11.73
CA GLU A 157 -22.06 1.73 -10.94
C GLU A 157 -23.08 2.71 -11.57
N GLY A 158 -23.62 2.37 -12.75
CA GLY A 158 -24.74 3.12 -13.38
C GLY A 158 -24.30 4.28 -14.27
N TYR A 159 -23.07 4.26 -14.80
CA TYR A 159 -22.63 5.22 -15.79
C TYR A 159 -22.98 4.74 -17.21
N ASP A 160 -23.36 5.68 -18.06
CA ASP A 160 -23.71 5.47 -19.46
C ASP A 160 -22.65 6.09 -20.39
N ASP A 161 -22.71 5.75 -21.69
CA ASP A 161 -21.85 6.28 -22.77
C ASP A 161 -20.36 6.14 -22.49
N ILE A 162 -19.95 4.93 -22.06
CA ILE A 162 -18.59 4.63 -21.62
C ILE A 162 -17.66 4.38 -22.80
N THR A 163 -16.64 5.23 -22.96
CA THR A 163 -15.56 5.07 -23.93
C THR A 163 -14.20 5.15 -23.26
N ILE A 164 -13.20 4.41 -23.77
CA ILE A 164 -11.82 4.52 -23.31
C ILE A 164 -11.25 5.78 -23.95
N SER A 165 -10.80 6.74 -23.13
CA SER A 165 -10.35 8.05 -23.60
C SER A 165 -8.86 8.11 -23.90
N ASP A 166 -8.08 7.19 -23.33
CA ASP A 166 -6.61 7.08 -23.56
C ASP A 166 -6.16 5.64 -23.27
N ASP A 167 -4.94 5.30 -23.66
CA ASP A 167 -4.38 3.97 -23.47
C ASP A 167 -4.26 3.62 -21.98
N PRO A 168 -4.79 2.47 -21.55
CA PRO A 168 -4.58 1.99 -20.20
C PRO A 168 -3.09 1.84 -19.90
N HIS A 169 -2.64 2.38 -18.79
CA HIS A 169 -1.24 2.26 -18.39
C HIS A 169 -1.09 1.57 -17.05
N ARG A 170 -0.01 0.82 -16.91
CA ARG A 170 0.25 0.01 -15.75
C ARG A 170 1.14 0.76 -14.75
N THR A 171 0.74 0.72 -13.49
CA THR A 171 1.59 1.01 -12.33
C THR A 171 2.15 -0.31 -11.76
N SER A 172 2.80 -0.30 -10.61
CA SER A 172 3.42 -1.49 -10.02
C SER A 172 2.47 -2.69 -9.86
N ALA A 173 1.24 -2.47 -9.39
CA ALA A 173 0.28 -3.53 -9.11
C ALA A 173 -1.13 -3.26 -9.68
N SER A 174 -1.36 -2.12 -10.31
CA SER A 174 -2.66 -1.71 -10.81
C SER A 174 -2.59 -1.20 -12.24
N TRP A 175 -3.66 -1.38 -12.99
CA TRP A 175 -3.91 -0.68 -14.23
C TRP A 175 -4.72 0.58 -13.97
N ILE A 176 -4.34 1.68 -14.59
CA ILE A 176 -5.14 2.90 -14.63
C ILE A 176 -5.77 2.96 -16.01
N VAL A 177 -7.10 2.93 -16.03
CA VAL A 177 -7.89 2.96 -17.25
C VAL A 177 -8.64 4.29 -17.33
N PRO A 178 -8.23 5.22 -18.21
CA PRO A 178 -8.94 6.47 -18.43
C PRO A 178 -10.20 6.23 -19.23
N LEU A 179 -11.34 6.69 -18.74
CA LEU A 179 -12.64 6.56 -19.38
C LEU A 179 -13.32 7.91 -19.51
N GLU A 180 -14.08 8.08 -20.59
CA GLU A 180 -15.05 9.15 -20.76
C GLU A 180 -16.45 8.56 -20.63
N THR A 181 -17.33 9.25 -19.90
CA THR A 181 -18.73 8.84 -19.68
C THR A 181 -19.66 10.03 -19.94
N GLY A 182 -20.95 9.76 -20.06
CA GLY A 182 -21.96 10.83 -20.17
C GLY A 182 -21.92 11.84 -18.99
N SER A 183 -21.30 11.46 -17.87
CA SER A 183 -21.10 12.32 -16.68
C SER A 183 -19.72 12.98 -16.61
N GLY A 184 -18.82 12.73 -17.56
CA GLY A 184 -17.49 13.28 -17.68
C GLY A 184 -16.36 12.25 -17.50
N PRO A 185 -15.08 12.71 -17.44
CA PRO A 185 -13.93 11.85 -17.36
C PRO A 185 -13.82 11.12 -16.02
N LEU A 186 -13.44 9.85 -16.09
CA LEU A 186 -13.18 8.97 -14.94
C LEU A 186 -11.85 8.25 -15.13
N HIS A 187 -11.21 7.93 -14.03
CA HIS A 187 -10.11 6.97 -13.99
C HIS A 187 -10.55 5.74 -13.19
N VAL A 188 -10.37 4.57 -13.73
CA VAL A 188 -10.61 3.32 -13.02
C VAL A 188 -9.28 2.67 -12.70
N HIS A 189 -9.05 2.42 -11.42
CA HIS A 189 -7.91 1.66 -10.95
C HIS A 189 -8.32 0.20 -10.86
N VAL A 190 -7.70 -0.66 -11.66
CA VAL A 190 -7.93 -2.11 -11.66
C VAL A 190 -6.71 -2.79 -11.06
N ASP A 191 -6.89 -3.44 -9.92
CA ASP A 191 -5.83 -4.20 -9.28
C ASP A 191 -5.46 -5.41 -10.15
N ALA A 192 -4.19 -5.50 -10.53
CA ALA A 192 -3.72 -6.52 -11.47
C ALA A 192 -3.66 -7.94 -10.87
N VAL A 193 -3.73 -8.05 -9.55
CA VAL A 193 -3.65 -9.30 -8.79
C VAL A 193 -5.05 -9.78 -8.39
N THR A 194 -5.84 -8.89 -7.75
CA THR A 194 -7.16 -9.25 -7.23
C THR A 194 -8.28 -9.13 -8.27
N SER A 195 -8.04 -8.40 -9.37
CA SER A 195 -9.04 -8.02 -10.38
C SER A 195 -10.13 -7.08 -9.83
N GLU A 196 -9.95 -6.54 -8.63
CA GLU A 196 -10.85 -5.52 -8.09
C GLU A 196 -10.65 -4.19 -8.81
N ALA A 197 -11.75 -3.50 -9.09
CA ALA A 197 -11.70 -2.20 -9.73
C ALA A 197 -12.39 -1.14 -8.89
N ARG A 198 -11.80 0.07 -8.88
CA ARG A 198 -12.31 1.23 -8.15
C ARG A 198 -12.36 2.45 -9.07
N VAL A 199 -13.49 3.15 -9.02
CA VAL A 199 -13.67 4.39 -9.78
C VAL A 199 -13.09 5.58 -8.99
N ALA A 200 -12.19 6.32 -9.63
CA ALA A 200 -11.71 7.61 -9.14
C ALA A 200 -12.22 8.71 -10.07
N LYS A 201 -12.87 9.73 -9.53
CA LYS A 201 -13.30 10.89 -10.34
C LYS A 201 -12.06 11.67 -10.77
N GLY A 202 -11.89 11.85 -12.07
CA GLY A 202 -10.81 12.68 -12.62
C GLY A 202 -10.96 14.13 -12.14
N SER A 203 -9.90 14.70 -11.58
CA SER A 203 -9.86 16.13 -11.34
C SER A 203 -9.80 16.84 -12.69
N LYS A 204 -10.77 17.72 -12.97
CA LYS A 204 -10.65 18.67 -14.11
C LYS A 204 -9.41 19.54 -13.85
N GLN A 205 -8.44 19.47 -14.77
CA GLN A 205 -7.42 20.52 -14.91
C GLN A 205 -8.05 21.79 -15.42
#